data_c2877f51bc0af125a66cd03d783ae820
#
_entry.id   c2877f51bc0af125a66cd03d783ae820
#
_cell.length_a   1.000
_cell.length_b   1.000
_cell.length_c   1.000
_cell.angle_alpha   90.00
_cell.angle_beta   90.00
_cell.angle_gamma   90.00
#
_symmetry.space_group_name_H-M   'P 1'
#
loop_
_entity.id
_entity.type
_entity.pdbx_description
1 polymer ?
#
loop_
_entity_poly.entity_id
_entity_poly.type
_entity_poly.pdbx_seq_one_letter_code
_entity_poly.pdbx_strand_id
1 'polypeptide(L)'
;MPFGIIDTRNDAPLAGTEYLIRDDSASSLPDVDGIDTILVPQPSDDDPNDPLLWPTWKREIAFATLFFNNIIFAALPGPMLAPSTFALAGILGVPVTMISELSGYQLLIVGAIGPLVSVLAQKYGKRPQFLFAAVTGTIGTIICIIGSQRYNYNTLLAGRMIQGLGTTAWESLSMSAVGDLLYLHERGLRTAFMVATLTCTPSIVSIISGAMTQACGWQSLFVASLPFNIVGLIGTIFLLPETQFRRSPPRLRSVSEKPVEMAQGAEKPELSVVEMAGPTSQPQKPRQTYLQTLAPMSGTYTDKGILHLLSEIFVHLANPAVIWILLVSGVLIALFVVSAYITSQIWSVPPYNLNIAQNGFFYTGSFLGGLLATVAGPLCDWTARTLTRLNHGIFEAEFRIPIMIIGAVFTALGWFTFMWDVEHPRPNGYLLGAFCHGAACFGISVPSTAAGLYILDSFPKQSTEIFILQMMLKNFLFYAFSTFINSWTAEDGAGFVFRTWGIVSLCLLATSIPMYIFGKVNRRMMSNVHAKYRIFRAVA
;
A
#
# COMPACT_ATOMS: atom_id res chain seq x y z
N MET A 1 -22.06 -25.63 -3.54
CA MET A 1 -21.61 -24.28 -3.11
C MET A 1 -20.39 -24.48 -2.25
N PRO A 2 -19.20 -24.08 -2.70
CA PRO A 2 -17.98 -24.24 -1.91
C PRO A 2 -18.04 -23.28 -0.71
N PHE A 3 -18.21 -23.80 0.50
CA PHE A 3 -18.18 -23.07 1.78
C PHE A 3 -19.07 -21.80 1.86
N GLY A 4 -20.25 -21.80 1.25
CA GLY A 4 -21.19 -20.68 1.29
C GLY A 4 -21.02 -19.64 0.17
N ILE A 5 -20.01 -19.77 -0.69
CA ILE A 5 -19.84 -18.92 -1.87
C ILE A 5 -20.84 -19.35 -2.94
N ILE A 6 -21.60 -18.40 -3.46
CA ILE A 6 -22.57 -18.67 -4.54
C ILE A 6 -21.80 -18.91 -5.84
N ASP A 7 -21.90 -20.13 -6.35
CA ASP A 7 -21.25 -20.52 -7.60
C ASP A 7 -22.09 -20.12 -8.81
N THR A 8 -21.41 -19.59 -9.83
CA THR A 8 -22.02 -19.25 -11.11
C THR A 8 -21.72 -20.39 -12.08
N ARG A 9 -22.75 -21.06 -12.58
CA ARG A 9 -22.69 -22.30 -13.41
C ARG A 9 -22.01 -22.16 -14.79
N ASN A 10 -21.10 -21.24 -15.00
CA ASN A 10 -20.38 -21.08 -16.27
C ASN A 10 -18.92 -21.49 -16.09
N ASP A 11 -18.40 -22.39 -16.90
CA ASP A 11 -17.05 -22.97 -16.88
C ASP A 11 -15.94 -22.05 -17.42
N ALA A 12 -16.26 -20.79 -17.75
CA ALA A 12 -15.26 -19.85 -18.24
C ALA A 12 -14.26 -19.46 -17.13
N PRO A 13 -12.95 -19.44 -17.40
CA PRO A 13 -11.92 -19.09 -16.42
C PRO A 13 -12.17 -17.68 -15.88
N LEU A 14 -12.13 -17.54 -14.55
CA LEU A 14 -12.38 -16.29 -13.85
C LEU A 14 -11.13 -15.92 -13.03
N ALA A 15 -10.68 -14.67 -13.11
CA ALA A 15 -9.57 -14.20 -12.28
C ALA A 15 -9.88 -14.42 -10.79
N GLY A 16 -8.91 -14.94 -10.03
CA GLY A 16 -9.08 -15.27 -8.61
C GLY A 16 -9.77 -16.63 -8.35
N THR A 17 -10.00 -17.45 -9.37
CA THR A 17 -10.40 -18.86 -9.25
C THR A 17 -9.35 -19.71 -9.96
N GLU A 18 -8.56 -20.49 -9.20
CA GLU A 18 -7.41 -21.25 -9.74
C GLU A 18 -7.35 -22.65 -9.12
N TYR A 19 -6.89 -23.64 -9.91
CA TYR A 19 -6.60 -24.98 -9.42
C TYR A 19 -5.16 -25.01 -8.89
N LEU A 20 -4.99 -25.01 -7.55
CA LEU A 20 -3.68 -25.01 -6.90
C LEU A 20 -3.15 -26.42 -6.54
N ILE A 21 -4.03 -27.43 -6.47
CA ILE A 21 -3.67 -28.80 -6.16
C ILE A 21 -4.10 -29.66 -7.34
N ARG A 22 -3.13 -30.22 -8.05
CA ARG A 22 -3.37 -31.31 -9.01
C ARG A 22 -3.51 -32.59 -8.22
N ASP A 23 -4.54 -33.39 -8.51
CA ASP A 23 -4.63 -34.75 -8.01
C ASP A 23 -3.39 -35.53 -8.48
N ASP A 24 -2.66 -36.12 -7.54
CA ASP A 24 -1.44 -36.92 -7.80
C ASP A 24 -1.70 -38.15 -8.69
N SER A 25 -2.95 -38.43 -9.05
CA SER A 25 -3.34 -39.52 -9.97
C SER A 25 -3.09 -39.22 -11.44
N ALA A 26 -2.70 -37.99 -11.82
CA ALA A 26 -2.35 -37.61 -13.18
C ALA A 26 -0.83 -37.45 -13.42
N SER A 27 0.00 -37.90 -12.49
CA SER A 27 1.47 -37.83 -12.59
C SER A 27 2.05 -38.96 -13.42
N SER A 28 1.88 -38.89 -14.73
CA SER A 28 2.73 -39.62 -15.69
C SER A 28 3.53 -38.65 -16.59
N LEU A 29 3.97 -37.54 -16.00
CA LEU A 29 5.06 -36.77 -16.61
C LEU A 29 6.35 -37.20 -15.90
N PRO A 30 7.41 -37.58 -16.66
CA PRO A 30 8.69 -37.95 -16.06
C PRO A 30 9.22 -36.81 -15.22
N ASP A 31 9.77 -37.13 -14.04
CA ASP A 31 10.63 -36.23 -13.26
C ASP A 31 11.75 -35.75 -14.21
N VAL A 32 11.59 -34.57 -14.76
CA VAL A 32 12.65 -33.88 -15.44
C VAL A 32 13.40 -33.10 -14.35
N ASP A 33 14.41 -33.74 -13.77
CA ASP A 33 15.46 -33.07 -13.03
C ASP A 33 16.02 -31.95 -13.91
N GLY A 34 15.70 -30.69 -13.59
CA GLY A 34 16.18 -29.53 -14.33
C GLY A 34 15.09 -28.56 -14.82
N ILE A 35 13.90 -28.54 -14.24
CA ILE A 35 12.95 -27.44 -14.53
C ILE A 35 13.52 -26.17 -13.90
N ASP A 36 14.19 -25.36 -14.73
CA ASP A 36 14.51 -23.98 -14.41
C ASP A 36 13.24 -23.29 -13.93
N THR A 37 13.28 -22.75 -12.72
CA THR A 37 12.14 -22.03 -12.11
C THR A 37 11.69 -20.99 -13.11
N ILE A 38 10.44 -21.08 -13.60
CA ILE A 38 9.90 -20.09 -14.55
C ILE A 38 9.91 -18.74 -13.84
N LEU A 39 10.81 -17.85 -14.26
CA LEU A 39 10.93 -16.50 -13.70
C LEU A 39 9.69 -15.70 -14.09
N VAL A 40 8.98 -15.18 -13.07
CA VAL A 40 7.80 -14.31 -13.27
C VAL A 40 8.08 -12.96 -12.59
N PRO A 41 7.94 -11.83 -13.30
CA PRO A 41 7.73 -11.69 -14.74
C PRO A 41 8.97 -12.12 -15.54
N GLN A 42 8.78 -12.58 -16.77
CA GLN A 42 9.91 -12.95 -17.61
C GLN A 42 10.73 -11.70 -17.96
N PRO A 43 12.06 -11.74 -17.81
CA PRO A 43 12.92 -10.67 -18.25
C PRO A 43 12.86 -10.53 -19.79
N SER A 44 13.20 -9.36 -20.30
CA SER A 44 13.26 -9.12 -21.74
C SER A 44 14.47 -9.85 -22.34
N ASP A 45 14.25 -10.69 -23.33
CA ASP A 45 15.32 -11.40 -24.04
C ASP A 45 16.15 -10.45 -24.94
N ASP A 46 15.52 -9.35 -25.41
CA ASP A 46 16.07 -8.48 -26.46
C ASP A 46 16.68 -7.17 -25.92
N ASP A 47 16.43 -6.81 -24.67
CA ASP A 47 16.86 -5.52 -24.10
C ASP A 47 17.63 -5.69 -22.78
N PRO A 48 18.96 -5.48 -22.78
CA PRO A 48 19.81 -5.63 -21.60
C PRO A 48 19.56 -4.52 -20.53
N ASN A 49 18.67 -3.55 -20.81
CA ASN A 49 18.36 -2.45 -19.91
C ASN A 49 17.16 -2.76 -18.99
N ASP A 50 16.55 -3.96 -19.07
CA ASP A 50 15.47 -4.37 -18.15
C ASP A 50 15.98 -4.35 -16.71
N PRO A 51 15.29 -3.68 -15.76
CA PRO A 51 15.64 -3.64 -14.34
C PRO A 51 15.80 -5.03 -13.70
N LEU A 52 15.09 -6.05 -14.18
CA LEU A 52 15.23 -7.43 -13.70
C LEU A 52 16.59 -8.06 -14.02
N LEU A 53 17.25 -7.59 -15.09
CA LEU A 53 18.57 -8.06 -15.53
C LEU A 53 19.72 -7.30 -14.84
N TRP A 54 19.43 -6.32 -14.00
CA TRP A 54 20.47 -5.60 -13.28
C TRP A 54 21.22 -6.52 -12.31
N PRO A 55 22.52 -6.30 -12.10
CA PRO A 55 23.27 -7.04 -11.10
C PRO A 55 22.65 -6.83 -9.72
N THR A 56 22.69 -7.86 -8.88
CA THR A 56 22.05 -7.90 -7.55
C THR A 56 22.38 -6.67 -6.70
N TRP A 57 23.64 -6.25 -6.66
CA TRP A 57 24.06 -5.08 -5.89
C TRP A 57 23.34 -3.79 -6.33
N LYS A 58 23.10 -3.60 -7.64
CA LYS A 58 22.40 -2.42 -8.16
C LYS A 58 20.92 -2.46 -7.79
N ARG A 59 20.28 -3.63 -7.84
CA ARG A 59 18.88 -3.83 -7.41
C ARG A 59 18.72 -3.58 -5.92
N GLU A 60 19.66 -4.08 -5.09
CA GLU A 60 19.62 -3.88 -3.64
C GLU A 60 19.86 -2.42 -3.24
N ILE A 61 20.77 -1.70 -3.90
CA ILE A 61 20.97 -0.27 -3.66
C ILE A 61 19.73 0.53 -4.04
N ALA A 62 19.11 0.24 -5.19
CA ALA A 62 17.86 0.90 -5.59
C ALA A 62 16.74 0.61 -4.59
N PHE A 63 16.59 -0.64 -4.13
CA PHE A 63 15.63 -1.02 -3.09
C PHE A 63 15.91 -0.31 -1.76
N ALA A 64 17.15 -0.30 -1.30
CA ALA A 64 17.53 0.39 -0.06
C ALA A 64 17.25 1.90 -0.13
N THR A 65 17.47 2.52 -1.30
CA THR A 65 17.15 3.93 -1.54
C THR A 65 15.63 4.16 -1.50
N LEU A 66 14.84 3.30 -2.14
CA LEU A 66 13.37 3.36 -2.07
C LEU A 66 12.88 3.19 -0.64
N PHE A 67 13.41 2.22 0.10
CA PHE A 67 13.07 1.94 1.48
C PHE A 67 13.37 3.11 2.40
N PHE A 68 14.58 3.66 2.33
CA PHE A 68 15.01 4.82 3.13
C PHE A 68 14.14 6.05 2.84
N ASN A 69 13.92 6.37 1.58
CA ASN A 69 13.12 7.52 1.19
C ASN A 69 11.64 7.36 1.52
N ASN A 70 11.11 6.14 1.50
CA ASN A 70 9.74 5.87 1.96
C ASN A 70 9.59 6.19 3.46
N ILE A 71 10.59 5.88 4.28
CA ILE A 71 10.61 6.29 5.69
C ILE A 71 10.63 7.82 5.81
N ILE A 72 11.56 8.48 5.13
CA ILE A 72 11.85 9.91 5.35
C ILE A 72 10.77 10.81 4.74
N PHE A 73 10.28 10.52 3.54
CA PHE A 73 9.33 11.39 2.83
C PHE A 73 7.87 10.97 2.98
N ALA A 74 7.57 9.68 3.21
CA ALA A 74 6.20 9.22 3.36
C ALA A 74 5.80 8.99 4.83
N ALA A 75 6.57 8.22 5.60
CA ALA A 75 6.15 7.79 6.91
C ALA A 75 6.45 8.79 8.04
N LEU A 76 7.55 9.54 7.95
CA LEU A 76 8.00 10.44 8.99
C LEU A 76 7.18 11.75 9.12
N PRO A 77 6.81 12.47 8.04
CA PRO A 77 6.24 13.80 8.18
C PRO A 77 4.86 13.82 8.85
N GLY A 78 4.01 12.82 8.60
CA GLY A 78 2.63 12.77 9.12
C GLY A 78 2.56 12.77 10.65
N PRO A 79 3.11 11.78 11.34
CA PRO A 79 2.95 11.56 12.79
C PRO A 79 3.88 12.41 13.65
N MET A 80 4.82 13.14 13.05
CA MET A 80 5.90 13.84 13.74
C MET A 80 5.42 14.84 14.82
N LEU A 81 4.26 15.45 14.64
CA LEU A 81 3.69 16.41 15.59
C LEU A 81 2.65 15.79 16.54
N ALA A 82 2.24 14.53 16.34
CA ALA A 82 1.15 13.90 17.06
C ALA A 82 1.31 13.95 18.61
N PRO A 83 2.46 13.63 19.22
CA PRO A 83 2.61 13.69 20.69
C PRO A 83 2.54 15.10 21.26
N SER A 84 2.85 16.11 20.46
CA SER A 84 2.95 17.51 20.88
C SER A 84 1.77 18.37 20.45
N THR A 85 0.75 17.82 19.80
CA THR A 85 -0.40 18.56 19.23
C THR A 85 -1.05 19.48 20.25
N PHE A 86 -1.35 19.00 21.45
CA PHE A 86 -1.97 19.79 22.51
C PHE A 86 -1.03 20.88 23.04
N ALA A 87 0.24 20.56 23.28
CA ALA A 87 1.23 21.53 23.76
C ALA A 87 1.52 22.61 22.72
N LEU A 88 1.59 22.26 21.44
CA LEU A 88 1.80 23.21 20.34
C LEU A 88 0.65 24.22 20.23
N ALA A 89 -0.59 23.79 20.44
CA ALA A 89 -1.74 24.69 20.45
C ALA A 89 -1.56 25.82 21.47
N GLY A 90 -1.10 25.48 22.68
CA GLY A 90 -0.77 26.47 23.72
C GLY A 90 0.41 27.38 23.35
N ILE A 91 1.48 26.81 22.75
CA ILE A 91 2.68 27.58 22.36
C ILE A 91 2.38 28.57 21.22
N LEU A 92 1.60 28.15 20.22
CA LEU A 92 1.26 28.99 19.07
C LEU A 92 0.04 29.87 19.31
N GLY A 93 -0.69 29.70 20.43
CA GLY A 93 -1.90 30.43 20.73
C GLY A 93 -3.06 30.17 19.75
N VAL A 94 -3.16 28.95 19.23
CA VAL A 94 -4.19 28.54 18.27
C VAL A 94 -5.00 27.37 18.82
N PRO A 95 -6.24 27.14 18.35
CA PRO A 95 -7.00 25.95 18.68
C PRO A 95 -6.26 24.65 18.32
N VAL A 96 -6.47 23.57 19.10
CA VAL A 96 -5.87 22.25 18.86
C VAL A 96 -6.22 21.72 17.46
N THR A 97 -7.43 22.00 16.99
CA THR A 97 -7.88 21.65 15.62
C THR A 97 -6.94 22.19 14.54
N MET A 98 -6.50 23.45 14.66
CA MET A 98 -5.56 24.03 13.68
C MET A 98 -4.21 23.30 13.66
N ILE A 99 -3.75 22.76 14.79
CA ILE A 99 -2.52 21.94 14.80
C ILE A 99 -2.74 20.58 14.09
N SER A 100 -3.90 19.97 14.31
CA SER A 100 -4.28 18.74 13.60
C SER A 100 -4.40 18.96 12.08
N GLU A 101 -4.93 20.10 11.68
CA GLU A 101 -5.04 20.53 10.27
C GLU A 101 -3.68 20.65 9.58
N LEU A 102 -2.58 20.94 10.27
CA LEU A 102 -1.24 20.94 9.66
C LEU A 102 -0.89 19.59 9.03
N SER A 103 -1.24 18.50 9.69
CA SER A 103 -1.09 17.15 9.14
C SER A 103 -2.22 16.79 8.16
N GLY A 104 -3.43 17.30 8.43
CA GLY A 104 -4.58 17.14 7.54
C GLY A 104 -4.36 17.72 6.16
N TYR A 105 -3.91 18.96 6.03
CA TYR A 105 -3.61 19.61 4.74
C TYR A 105 -2.47 18.93 4.00
N GLN A 106 -1.45 18.44 4.72
CA GLN A 106 -0.40 17.63 4.10
C GLN A 106 -0.99 16.41 3.39
N LEU A 107 -1.84 15.66 4.09
CA LEU A 107 -2.47 14.44 3.56
C LEU A 107 -3.55 14.74 2.50
N LEU A 108 -4.24 15.88 2.60
CA LEU A 108 -5.14 16.36 1.54
C LEU A 108 -4.41 16.48 0.19
N ILE A 109 -3.23 17.10 0.20
CA ILE A 109 -2.39 17.24 -1.00
C ILE A 109 -1.98 15.88 -1.54
N VAL A 110 -1.58 14.94 -0.65
CA VAL A 110 -1.23 13.56 -1.04
C VAL A 110 -2.41 12.87 -1.73
N GLY A 111 -3.61 12.97 -1.15
CA GLY A 111 -4.82 12.38 -1.72
C GLY A 111 -5.22 13.00 -3.07
N ALA A 112 -5.16 14.33 -3.17
CA ALA A 112 -5.57 15.05 -4.39
C ALA A 112 -4.60 14.83 -5.56
N ILE A 113 -3.29 14.80 -5.30
CA ILE A 113 -2.25 14.72 -6.34
C ILE A 113 -1.86 13.27 -6.65
N GLY A 114 -2.13 12.32 -5.75
CA GLY A 114 -1.77 10.91 -5.90
C GLY A 114 -2.16 10.27 -7.24
N PRO A 115 -3.43 10.37 -7.67
CA PRO A 115 -3.87 9.85 -8.96
C PRO A 115 -3.10 10.47 -10.14
N LEU A 116 -2.83 11.78 -10.09
CA LEU A 116 -2.07 12.47 -11.13
C LEU A 116 -0.62 11.99 -11.19
N VAL A 117 0.05 11.88 -10.05
CA VAL A 117 1.43 11.36 -9.96
C VAL A 117 1.52 9.95 -10.52
N SER A 118 0.54 9.09 -10.23
CA SER A 118 0.49 7.74 -10.77
C SER A 118 0.35 7.70 -12.29
N VAL A 119 -0.55 8.51 -12.84
CA VAL A 119 -0.74 8.64 -14.29
C VAL A 119 0.52 9.19 -14.98
N LEU A 120 1.15 10.20 -14.37
CA LEU A 120 2.41 10.74 -14.88
C LEU A 120 3.53 9.70 -14.83
N ALA A 121 3.59 8.88 -13.78
CA ALA A 121 4.54 7.79 -13.67
C ALA A 121 4.30 6.73 -14.75
N GLN A 122 3.05 6.34 -15.01
CA GLN A 122 2.72 5.41 -16.09
C GLN A 122 3.12 5.93 -17.47
N LYS A 123 3.05 7.25 -17.69
CA LYS A 123 3.34 7.86 -19.00
C LYS A 123 4.82 8.21 -19.18
N TYR A 124 5.45 8.83 -18.19
CA TYR A 124 6.79 9.42 -18.30
C TYR A 124 7.85 8.71 -17.47
N GLY A 125 7.46 7.66 -16.72
CA GLY A 125 8.33 6.94 -15.82
C GLY A 125 8.19 7.37 -14.36
N LYS A 126 8.70 6.52 -13.45
CA LYS A 126 8.61 6.73 -12.00
C LYS A 126 9.70 7.67 -11.47
N ARG A 127 10.89 7.64 -12.06
CA ARG A 127 12.03 8.45 -11.63
C ARG A 127 11.75 9.96 -11.61
N PRO A 128 11.15 10.60 -12.64
CA PRO A 128 10.82 12.03 -12.58
C PRO A 128 9.94 12.38 -11.38
N GLN A 129 8.99 11.49 -11.04
CA GLN A 129 8.07 11.69 -9.92
C GLN A 129 8.80 11.61 -8.57
N PHE A 130 9.70 10.65 -8.40
CA PHE A 130 10.53 10.53 -7.20
C PHE A 130 11.49 11.71 -7.03
N LEU A 131 12.11 12.19 -8.10
CA LEU A 131 12.98 13.38 -8.08
C LEU A 131 12.19 14.62 -7.67
N PHE A 132 11.03 14.86 -8.29
CA PHE A 132 10.16 15.98 -7.94
C PHE A 132 9.73 15.91 -6.47
N ALA A 133 9.33 14.73 -6.00
CA ALA A 133 8.91 14.51 -4.62
C ALA A 133 10.06 14.74 -3.62
N ALA A 134 11.26 14.27 -3.89
CA ALA A 134 12.41 14.48 -3.01
C ALA A 134 12.79 15.97 -2.90
N VAL A 135 12.76 16.70 -4.02
CA VAL A 135 13.02 18.14 -4.06
C VAL A 135 11.95 18.90 -3.27
N THR A 136 10.66 18.67 -3.57
CA THR A 136 9.56 19.37 -2.91
C THR A 136 9.46 19.02 -1.43
N GLY A 137 9.70 17.77 -1.04
CA GLY A 137 9.76 17.35 0.36
C GLY A 137 10.87 18.04 1.15
N THR A 138 12.06 18.20 0.55
CA THR A 138 13.17 18.92 1.16
C THR A 138 12.87 20.42 1.29
N ILE A 139 12.34 21.05 0.24
CA ILE A 139 11.92 22.47 0.27
C ILE A 139 10.84 22.68 1.33
N GLY A 140 9.82 21.80 1.39
CA GLY A 140 8.76 21.87 2.39
C GLY A 140 9.31 21.80 3.81
N THR A 141 10.31 20.95 4.07
CA THR A 141 10.97 20.84 5.37
C THR A 141 11.72 22.13 5.72
N ILE A 142 12.42 22.76 4.78
CA ILE A 142 13.09 24.07 4.99
C ILE A 142 12.07 25.15 5.36
N ILE A 143 10.94 25.20 4.65
CA ILE A 143 9.88 26.16 4.95
C ILE A 143 9.27 25.90 6.35
N CYS A 144 9.10 24.62 6.73
CA CYS A 144 8.66 24.25 8.08
C CYS A 144 9.66 24.70 9.16
N ILE A 145 10.98 24.60 8.90
CA ILE A 145 12.01 25.13 9.83
C ILE A 145 11.84 26.64 10.00
N ILE A 146 11.71 27.39 8.90
CA ILE A 146 11.50 28.85 8.97
C ILE A 146 10.22 29.20 9.72
N GLY A 147 9.11 28.48 9.44
CA GLY A 147 7.82 28.66 10.09
C GLY A 147 7.88 28.36 11.59
N SER A 148 8.58 27.28 11.96
CA SER A 148 8.73 26.87 13.36
C SER A 148 9.57 27.85 14.19
N GLN A 149 10.67 28.36 13.62
CA GLN A 149 11.53 29.35 14.28
C GLN A 149 10.85 30.70 14.46
N ARG A 150 9.96 31.07 13.53
CA ARG A 150 9.21 32.35 13.60
C ARG A 150 7.88 32.23 14.34
N TYR A 151 7.53 31.03 14.83
CA TYR A 151 6.21 30.75 15.44
C TYR A 151 5.03 31.17 14.55
N ASN A 152 5.21 31.06 13.22
CA ASN A 152 4.20 31.49 12.25
C ASN A 152 3.45 30.28 11.71
N TYR A 153 2.17 30.17 12.09
CA TYR A 153 1.27 29.09 11.69
C TYR A 153 1.12 29.00 10.16
N ASN A 154 0.90 30.13 9.47
CA ASN A 154 0.66 30.13 8.02
C ASN A 154 1.90 29.66 7.23
N THR A 155 3.10 30.05 7.67
CA THR A 155 4.35 29.57 7.04
C THR A 155 4.53 28.08 7.28
N LEU A 156 4.22 27.60 8.49
CA LEU A 156 4.28 26.18 8.83
C LEU A 156 3.29 25.37 7.99
N LEU A 157 2.05 25.87 7.83
CA LEU A 157 1.02 25.27 7.00
C LEU A 157 1.46 25.16 5.54
N ALA A 158 1.98 26.25 4.96
CA ALA A 158 2.51 26.23 3.60
C ALA A 158 3.64 25.19 3.42
N GLY A 159 4.56 25.13 4.41
CA GLY A 159 5.60 24.10 4.42
C GLY A 159 5.05 22.67 4.45
N ARG A 160 4.01 22.42 5.25
CA ARG A 160 3.33 21.12 5.34
C ARG A 160 2.63 20.74 4.04
N MET A 161 1.95 21.67 3.38
CA MET A 161 1.33 21.43 2.08
C MET A 161 2.39 21.05 1.01
N ILE A 162 3.53 21.75 1.01
CA ILE A 162 4.64 21.44 0.09
C ILE A 162 5.29 20.09 0.44
N GLN A 163 5.42 19.74 1.73
CA GLN A 163 5.82 18.39 2.15
C GLN A 163 4.84 17.32 1.64
N GLY A 164 3.54 17.61 1.57
CA GLY A 164 2.53 16.73 0.98
C GLY A 164 2.84 16.38 -0.48
N LEU A 165 3.25 17.36 -1.30
CA LEU A 165 3.74 17.07 -2.67
C LEU A 165 4.94 16.11 -2.63
N GLY A 166 5.85 16.31 -1.67
CA GLY A 166 7.01 15.44 -1.46
C GLY A 166 6.65 14.03 -1.02
N THR A 167 5.58 13.85 -0.24
CA THR A 167 5.12 12.55 0.25
C THR A 167 4.45 11.73 -0.86
N THR A 168 3.75 12.39 -1.81
CA THR A 168 2.82 11.76 -2.74
C THR A 168 3.43 10.62 -3.55
N ALA A 169 4.58 10.83 -4.20
CA ALA A 169 5.21 9.80 -5.05
C ALA A 169 5.72 8.61 -4.21
N TRP A 170 6.26 8.87 -3.02
CA TRP A 170 6.77 7.82 -2.14
C TRP A 170 5.66 6.94 -1.57
N GLU A 171 4.50 7.50 -1.28
CA GLU A 171 3.34 6.72 -0.83
C GLU A 171 2.68 5.94 -1.97
N SER A 172 2.52 6.54 -3.15
CA SER A 172 1.76 5.95 -4.26
C SER A 172 2.56 5.01 -5.15
N LEU A 173 3.86 5.25 -5.37
CA LEU A 173 4.64 4.54 -6.38
C LEU A 173 5.67 3.55 -5.82
N SER A 174 6.05 3.64 -4.53
CA SER A 174 7.14 2.82 -3.96
C SER A 174 6.88 1.33 -4.10
N MET A 175 5.66 0.87 -3.81
CA MET A 175 5.29 -0.55 -3.94
C MET A 175 5.36 -1.03 -5.39
N SER A 176 4.90 -0.19 -6.33
CA SER A 176 4.98 -0.48 -7.76
C SER A 176 6.44 -0.51 -8.26
N ALA A 177 7.31 0.37 -7.74
CA ALA A 177 8.73 0.37 -8.08
C ALA A 177 9.46 -0.87 -7.56
N VAL A 178 9.13 -1.34 -6.35
CA VAL A 178 9.63 -2.63 -5.83
C VAL A 178 9.19 -3.79 -6.72
N GLY A 179 7.95 -3.72 -7.24
CA GLY A 179 7.42 -4.69 -8.19
C GLY A 179 8.19 -4.77 -9.52
N ASP A 180 8.76 -3.66 -9.98
CA ASP A 180 9.55 -3.63 -11.22
C ASP A 180 10.96 -4.20 -11.06
N LEU A 181 11.54 -4.08 -9.85
CA LEU A 181 12.93 -4.44 -9.55
C LEU A 181 13.12 -5.93 -9.25
N LEU A 182 12.05 -6.65 -8.85
CA LEU A 182 12.18 -7.96 -8.22
C LEU A 182 11.29 -9.02 -8.90
N TYR A 183 11.82 -10.23 -8.98
CA TYR A 183 11.05 -11.40 -9.37
C TYR A 183 10.02 -11.77 -8.28
N LEU A 184 8.96 -12.47 -8.68
CA LEU A 184 7.87 -12.85 -7.78
C LEU A 184 8.34 -13.61 -6.54
N HIS A 185 9.31 -14.53 -6.70
CA HIS A 185 9.86 -15.32 -5.59
C HIS A 185 10.71 -14.49 -4.61
N GLU A 186 11.36 -13.40 -5.09
CA GLU A 186 12.17 -12.50 -4.26
C GLU A 186 11.33 -11.38 -3.61
N ARG A 187 10.14 -11.09 -4.16
CA ARG A 187 9.32 -9.92 -3.80
C ARG A 187 8.73 -10.01 -2.41
N GLY A 188 8.38 -11.24 -1.93
CA GLY A 188 7.59 -11.43 -0.71
C GLY A 188 8.18 -10.74 0.53
N LEU A 189 9.42 -11.05 0.88
CA LEU A 189 10.11 -10.49 2.05
C LEU A 189 10.29 -8.96 1.93
N ARG A 190 10.69 -8.47 0.76
CA ARG A 190 10.96 -7.04 0.54
C ARG A 190 9.68 -6.22 0.55
N THR A 191 8.58 -6.76 0.01
CA THR A 191 7.24 -6.15 0.11
C THR A 191 6.79 -6.10 1.56
N ALA A 192 7.01 -7.18 2.33
CA ALA A 192 6.69 -7.20 3.76
C ALA A 192 7.46 -6.12 4.54
N PHE A 193 8.74 -5.89 4.23
CA PHE A 193 9.50 -4.78 4.83
C PHE A 193 8.91 -3.40 4.49
N MET A 194 8.50 -3.18 3.24
CA MET A 194 7.88 -1.91 2.84
C MET A 194 6.53 -1.68 3.56
N VAL A 195 5.70 -2.71 3.67
CA VAL A 195 4.42 -2.64 4.40
C VAL A 195 4.66 -2.40 5.89
N ALA A 196 5.59 -3.15 6.51
CA ALA A 196 5.96 -2.97 7.91
C ALA A 196 6.46 -1.53 8.18
N THR A 197 7.20 -0.94 7.25
CA THR A 197 7.64 0.45 7.33
C THR A 197 6.46 1.40 7.44
N LEU A 198 5.47 1.29 6.56
CA LEU A 198 4.29 2.16 6.59
C LEU A 198 3.42 1.97 7.84
N THR A 199 3.44 0.78 8.44
CA THR A 199 2.63 0.45 9.62
C THR A 199 3.32 0.79 10.93
N CYS A 200 4.63 0.47 11.07
CA CYS A 200 5.38 0.59 12.33
C CYS A 200 6.08 1.96 12.46
N THR A 201 6.59 2.50 11.35
CA THR A 201 7.36 3.76 11.38
C THR A 201 6.58 4.95 11.97
N PRO A 202 5.27 5.16 11.68
CA PRO A 202 4.52 6.25 12.30
C PRO A 202 4.55 6.21 13.83
N SER A 203 4.47 5.03 14.41
CA SER A 203 4.53 4.85 15.87
C SER A 203 5.93 5.12 16.41
N ILE A 204 6.98 4.61 15.75
CA ILE A 204 8.38 4.90 16.13
C ILE A 204 8.67 6.39 16.03
N VAL A 205 8.22 7.03 14.97
CA VAL A 205 8.37 8.48 14.78
C VAL A 205 7.69 9.25 15.91
N SER A 206 6.48 8.87 16.32
CA SER A 206 5.77 9.50 17.44
C SER A 206 6.53 9.33 18.76
N ILE A 207 7.11 8.15 19.02
CA ILE A 207 7.93 7.90 20.21
C ILE A 207 9.17 8.82 20.22
N ILE A 208 9.91 8.84 19.13
CA ILE A 208 11.14 9.64 19.00
C ILE A 208 10.81 11.13 19.05
N SER A 209 9.78 11.58 18.32
CA SER A 209 9.40 12.99 18.27
C SER A 209 8.90 13.51 19.61
N GLY A 210 8.18 12.70 20.39
CA GLY A 210 7.76 13.03 21.74
C GLY A 210 8.95 13.29 22.66
N ALA A 211 9.90 12.33 22.69
CA ALA A 211 11.13 12.44 23.49
C ALA A 211 12.00 13.64 23.05
N MET A 212 12.17 13.82 21.75
CA MET A 212 12.96 14.90 21.18
C MET A 212 12.34 16.28 21.43
N THR A 213 11.01 16.40 21.28
CA THR A 213 10.30 17.64 21.56
C THR A 213 10.42 18.03 23.03
N GLN A 214 10.36 17.08 23.96
CA GLN A 214 10.51 17.32 25.39
C GLN A 214 11.95 17.78 25.75
N ALA A 215 12.96 17.25 25.10
CA ALA A 215 14.36 17.53 25.39
C ALA A 215 14.89 18.78 24.68
N CYS A 216 14.55 18.99 23.42
CA CYS A 216 15.17 19.98 22.52
C CYS A 216 14.16 20.99 21.94
N GLY A 217 12.87 20.88 22.28
CA GLY A 217 11.81 21.68 21.68
C GLY A 217 11.33 21.14 20.34
N TRP A 218 10.10 21.48 19.97
CA TRP A 218 9.43 20.95 18.76
C TRP A 218 10.06 21.39 17.43
N GLN A 219 10.74 22.55 17.41
CA GLN A 219 11.45 23.05 16.24
C GLN A 219 12.57 22.10 15.80
N SER A 220 13.18 21.42 16.77
CA SER A 220 14.28 20.47 16.54
C SER A 220 13.87 19.30 15.63
N LEU A 221 12.59 18.95 15.61
CA LEU A 221 12.06 17.86 14.75
C LEU A 221 12.30 18.14 13.27
N PHE A 222 12.01 19.37 12.81
CA PHE A 222 12.21 19.74 11.42
C PHE A 222 13.70 19.91 11.09
N VAL A 223 14.48 20.49 12.03
CA VAL A 223 15.93 20.65 11.87
C VAL A 223 16.61 19.29 11.76
N ALA A 224 16.24 18.34 12.62
CA ALA A 224 16.80 16.99 12.60
C ALA A 224 16.39 16.18 11.36
N SER A 225 15.20 16.41 10.80
CA SER A 225 14.76 15.70 9.60
C SER A 225 15.48 16.19 8.33
N LEU A 226 15.97 17.43 8.28
CA LEU A 226 16.58 18.02 7.09
C LEU A 226 17.82 17.26 6.57
N PRO A 227 18.80 16.87 7.40
CA PRO A 227 19.94 16.07 6.92
C PRO A 227 19.50 14.77 6.24
N PHE A 228 18.51 14.08 6.80
CA PHE A 228 17.98 12.83 6.21
C PHE A 228 17.26 13.10 4.87
N ASN A 229 16.52 14.21 4.75
CA ASN A 229 15.93 14.62 3.49
C ASN A 229 16.98 14.91 2.42
N ILE A 230 18.09 15.59 2.79
CA ILE A 230 19.21 15.86 1.88
C ILE A 230 19.87 14.56 1.42
N VAL A 231 20.16 13.63 2.35
CA VAL A 231 20.70 12.31 2.02
C VAL A 231 19.74 11.54 1.10
N GLY A 232 18.44 11.58 1.39
CA GLY A 232 17.41 10.97 0.56
C GLY A 232 17.34 11.56 -0.84
N LEU A 233 17.42 12.89 -0.95
CA LEU A 233 17.47 13.60 -2.24
C LEU A 233 18.71 13.20 -3.05
N ILE A 234 19.89 13.21 -2.43
CA ILE A 234 21.16 12.79 -3.06
C ILE A 234 21.05 11.32 -3.51
N GLY A 235 20.53 10.44 -2.64
CA GLY A 235 20.27 9.04 -2.99
C GLY A 235 19.34 8.89 -4.19
N THR A 236 18.25 9.67 -4.24
CA THR A 236 17.32 9.66 -5.37
C THR A 236 18.00 10.09 -6.67
N ILE A 237 18.85 11.12 -6.64
CA ILE A 237 19.55 11.62 -7.81
C ILE A 237 20.55 10.59 -8.35
N PHE A 238 21.35 9.98 -7.48
CA PHE A 238 22.48 9.16 -7.91
C PHE A 238 22.24 7.64 -7.84
N LEU A 239 21.40 7.15 -6.92
CA LEU A 239 21.26 5.71 -6.66
C LEU A 239 19.93 5.12 -7.15
N LEU A 240 18.93 5.95 -7.52
CA LEU A 240 17.63 5.47 -7.99
C LEU A 240 17.49 5.70 -9.50
N PRO A 241 17.86 4.73 -10.36
CA PRO A 241 17.62 4.81 -11.80
C PRO A 241 16.13 4.61 -12.13
N GLU A 242 15.74 4.79 -13.40
CA GLU A 242 14.37 4.53 -13.83
C GLU A 242 14.02 3.04 -13.70
N THR A 243 12.93 2.73 -13.00
CA THR A 243 12.45 1.36 -12.77
C THR A 243 11.34 0.95 -13.74
N GLN A 244 10.67 1.93 -14.37
CA GLN A 244 9.63 1.67 -15.34
C GLN A 244 10.22 1.05 -16.60
N PHE A 245 9.71 -0.11 -17.01
CA PHE A 245 10.15 -0.78 -18.22
C PHE A 245 8.97 -1.36 -19.00
N ARG A 246 8.97 -1.17 -20.33
CA ARG A 246 7.94 -1.72 -21.22
C ARG A 246 8.41 -3.07 -21.74
N ARG A 247 7.96 -4.15 -21.11
CA ARG A 247 8.22 -5.51 -21.57
C ARG A 247 7.31 -5.84 -22.74
N SER A 248 7.88 -6.40 -23.81
CA SER A 248 7.10 -7.01 -24.88
C SER A 248 6.38 -8.25 -24.32
N PRO A 249 5.12 -8.51 -24.71
CA PRO A 249 4.47 -9.76 -24.32
C PRO A 249 5.34 -10.93 -24.77
N PRO A 250 5.46 -12.00 -23.97
CA PRO A 250 6.21 -13.19 -24.37
C PRO A 250 5.69 -13.64 -25.74
N ARG A 251 6.56 -13.72 -26.70
CA ARG A 251 6.20 -14.31 -27.98
C ARG A 251 5.91 -15.78 -27.69
N LEU A 252 4.63 -16.15 -27.68
CA LEU A 252 4.25 -17.55 -27.77
C LEU A 252 4.94 -18.03 -29.06
N ARG A 253 6.02 -18.81 -28.92
CA ARG A 253 6.56 -19.53 -30.04
C ARG A 253 5.43 -20.39 -30.57
N SER A 254 4.82 -19.98 -31.67
CA SER A 254 3.94 -20.88 -32.42
C SER A 254 4.75 -22.11 -32.68
N VAL A 255 4.41 -23.20 -32.00
CA VAL A 255 4.83 -24.52 -32.46
C VAL A 255 4.26 -24.59 -33.86
N SER A 256 5.14 -24.42 -34.85
CA SER A 256 4.78 -24.62 -36.26
C SER A 256 4.44 -26.09 -36.36
N GLU A 257 3.16 -26.43 -36.27
CA GLU A 257 2.66 -27.69 -36.77
C GLU A 257 2.95 -27.69 -38.25
N LYS A 258 4.11 -28.23 -38.64
CA LYS A 258 4.27 -28.68 -40.00
C LYS A 258 3.21 -29.76 -40.22
N PRO A 259 2.38 -29.65 -41.27
CA PRO A 259 1.48 -30.73 -41.60
C PRO A 259 2.33 -32.00 -41.80
N VAL A 260 2.14 -32.97 -40.93
CA VAL A 260 2.70 -34.32 -41.15
C VAL A 260 1.92 -34.87 -42.34
N GLU A 261 2.54 -34.87 -43.51
CA GLU A 261 2.09 -35.72 -44.62
C GLU A 261 2.06 -37.15 -44.09
N MET A 262 0.86 -37.73 -44.04
CA MET A 262 0.63 -39.11 -43.66
C MET A 262 1.31 -40.00 -44.69
N ALA A 263 2.52 -40.44 -44.40
CA ALA A 263 3.09 -41.63 -45.01
C ALA A 263 2.44 -42.83 -44.32
N GLN A 264 1.68 -43.59 -45.09
CA GLN A 264 1.14 -44.87 -44.65
C GLN A 264 2.26 -45.85 -44.36
N GLY A 265 2.34 -46.33 -43.14
CA GLY A 265 3.09 -47.54 -42.76
C GLY A 265 4.16 -47.31 -41.70
N ALA A 266 3.94 -47.99 -40.57
CA ALA A 266 4.91 -48.44 -39.56
C ALA A 266 5.25 -47.52 -38.35
N GLU A 267 5.01 -48.15 -37.19
CA GLU A 267 5.79 -48.12 -35.93
C GLU A 267 5.97 -46.78 -35.18
N LYS A 268 5.55 -46.86 -33.92
CA LYS A 268 5.85 -46.00 -32.72
C LYS A 268 6.44 -44.60 -32.97
N PRO A 269 5.81 -43.54 -32.49
CA PRO A 269 6.40 -42.22 -32.57
C PRO A 269 7.59 -42.12 -31.60
N GLU A 270 8.81 -42.15 -32.17
CA GLU A 270 9.97 -41.57 -31.49
C GLU A 270 9.72 -40.07 -31.31
N LEU A 271 9.78 -39.60 -30.05
CA LEU A 271 9.83 -38.18 -29.75
C LEU A 271 11.14 -37.64 -30.38
N SER A 272 11.06 -37.11 -31.59
CA SER A 272 12.16 -36.33 -32.15
C SER A 272 12.29 -35.04 -31.33
N VAL A 273 13.40 -34.94 -30.60
CA VAL A 273 13.87 -33.69 -30.00
C VAL A 273 13.98 -32.67 -31.12
N VAL A 274 13.05 -31.70 -31.11
CA VAL A 274 13.12 -30.58 -32.05
C VAL A 274 14.32 -29.75 -31.66
N GLU A 275 15.38 -29.82 -32.44
CA GLU A 275 16.52 -28.92 -32.39
C GLU A 275 16.01 -27.47 -32.34
N MET A 276 16.34 -26.78 -31.27
CA MET A 276 16.03 -25.37 -31.13
C MET A 276 16.75 -24.60 -32.25
N ALA A 277 15.98 -24.04 -33.17
CA ALA A 277 16.53 -23.06 -34.11
C ALA A 277 17.23 -21.96 -33.29
N GLY A 278 18.52 -21.78 -33.57
CA GLY A 278 19.37 -20.83 -32.89
C GLY A 278 18.75 -19.42 -32.85
N PRO A 279 19.15 -18.58 -31.92
CA PRO A 279 18.58 -17.25 -31.73
C PRO A 279 18.72 -16.44 -33.02
N THR A 280 17.61 -16.10 -33.65
CA THR A 280 17.60 -15.09 -34.71
C THR A 280 18.05 -13.79 -34.02
N SER A 281 19.31 -13.43 -34.21
CA SER A 281 19.94 -12.23 -33.66
C SER A 281 19.28 -10.99 -34.24
N GLN A 282 18.21 -10.54 -33.58
CA GLN A 282 17.82 -9.15 -33.74
C GLN A 282 18.90 -8.26 -33.08
N PRO A 283 19.22 -7.09 -33.65
CA PRO A 283 20.21 -6.20 -33.05
C PRO A 283 19.82 -5.89 -31.61
N GLN A 284 20.58 -6.40 -30.65
CA GLN A 284 20.39 -6.09 -29.24
C GLN A 284 20.53 -4.59 -29.06
N LYS A 285 19.59 -3.97 -28.33
CA LYS A 285 19.71 -2.55 -27.98
C LYS A 285 21.02 -2.32 -27.22
N PRO A 286 21.73 -1.23 -27.49
CA PRO A 286 22.98 -0.92 -26.78
C PRO A 286 22.70 -0.75 -25.28
N ARG A 287 23.60 -1.30 -24.46
CA ARG A 287 23.53 -1.14 -23.01
C ARG A 287 23.72 0.32 -22.65
N GLN A 288 22.78 0.90 -21.90
CA GLN A 288 22.86 2.28 -21.44
C GLN A 288 24.03 2.48 -20.47
N THR A 289 24.73 3.59 -20.60
CA THR A 289 25.73 4.02 -19.64
C THR A 289 25.05 4.42 -18.32
N TYR A 290 25.79 4.39 -17.21
CA TYR A 290 25.25 4.77 -15.90
C TYR A 290 24.60 6.17 -15.92
N LEU A 291 25.23 7.15 -16.52
CA LEU A 291 24.68 8.52 -16.66
C LEU A 291 23.38 8.56 -17.47
N GLN A 292 23.26 7.74 -18.51
CA GLN A 292 22.02 7.63 -19.29
C GLN A 292 20.88 7.02 -18.46
N THR A 293 21.18 6.04 -17.58
CA THR A 293 20.18 5.45 -16.68
C THR A 293 19.73 6.44 -15.59
N LEU A 294 20.52 7.50 -15.33
CA LEU A 294 20.20 8.58 -14.40
C LEU A 294 19.52 9.78 -15.08
N ALA A 295 19.16 9.69 -16.36
CA ALA A 295 18.40 10.75 -17.02
C ALA A 295 17.08 11.03 -16.27
N PRO A 296 16.71 12.29 -16.04
CA PRO A 296 15.46 12.63 -15.36
C PRO A 296 14.23 12.08 -16.07
N MET A 297 14.25 12.03 -17.41
CA MET A 297 13.16 11.47 -18.24
C MET A 297 13.74 10.48 -19.25
N SER A 298 13.15 9.28 -19.31
CA SER A 298 13.60 8.19 -20.19
C SER A 298 12.73 8.04 -21.44
N GLY A 299 11.74 8.91 -21.64
CA GLY A 299 10.81 8.86 -22.77
C GLY A 299 9.36 8.64 -22.35
N THR A 300 8.54 8.17 -23.28
CA THR A 300 7.13 7.87 -23.03
C THR A 300 6.90 6.36 -23.05
N TYR A 301 6.19 5.84 -22.05
CA TYR A 301 5.90 4.41 -21.90
C TYR A 301 4.51 4.03 -22.41
N THR A 302 3.61 5.01 -22.62
CA THR A 302 2.27 4.78 -23.18
C THR A 302 1.84 5.94 -24.05
N ASP A 303 1.09 5.62 -25.11
CA ASP A 303 0.56 6.61 -26.06
C ASP A 303 -0.78 7.20 -25.60
N LYS A 304 -1.37 6.66 -24.52
CA LYS A 304 -2.65 7.14 -23.97
C LYS A 304 -2.54 8.56 -23.44
N GLY A 305 -3.61 9.34 -23.60
CA GLY A 305 -3.72 10.70 -23.03
C GLY A 305 -3.78 10.67 -21.50
N ILE A 306 -3.24 11.71 -20.84
CA ILE A 306 -3.25 11.83 -19.36
C ILE A 306 -4.69 11.79 -18.81
N LEU A 307 -5.61 12.54 -19.41
CA LEU A 307 -7.02 12.56 -18.97
C LEU A 307 -7.69 11.20 -19.13
N HIS A 308 -7.33 10.43 -20.16
CA HIS A 308 -7.84 9.08 -20.36
C HIS A 308 -7.34 8.13 -19.27
N LEU A 309 -6.03 8.14 -18.97
CA LEU A 309 -5.45 7.34 -17.87
C LEU A 309 -6.05 7.73 -16.51
N LEU A 310 -6.28 9.02 -16.28
CA LEU A 310 -6.90 9.50 -15.05
C LEU A 310 -8.35 9.00 -14.93
N SER A 311 -9.12 9.06 -16.02
CA SER A 311 -10.50 8.54 -16.03
C SER A 311 -10.56 7.03 -15.81
N GLU A 312 -9.59 6.27 -16.32
CA GLU A 312 -9.49 4.81 -16.10
C GLU A 312 -9.43 4.47 -14.60
N ILE A 313 -8.72 5.26 -13.78
CA ILE A 313 -8.67 5.06 -12.32
C ILE A 313 -10.09 5.15 -11.71
N PHE A 314 -10.84 6.19 -12.05
CA PHE A 314 -12.17 6.43 -11.45
C PHE A 314 -13.27 5.49 -11.96
N VAL A 315 -13.12 4.90 -13.14
CA VAL A 315 -14.06 3.89 -13.67
C VAL A 315 -14.20 2.69 -12.72
N HIS A 316 -13.13 2.35 -11.98
CA HIS A 316 -13.16 1.25 -11.02
C HIS A 316 -14.10 1.48 -9.84
N LEU A 317 -14.52 2.71 -9.56
CA LEU A 317 -15.55 3.01 -8.54
C LEU A 317 -16.94 2.46 -8.91
N ALA A 318 -17.17 2.10 -10.16
CA ALA A 318 -18.40 1.41 -10.56
C ALA A 318 -18.48 -0.05 -10.09
N ASN A 319 -17.36 -0.63 -9.60
CA ASN A 319 -17.31 -2.00 -9.11
C ASN A 319 -17.66 -2.06 -7.61
N PRO A 320 -18.73 -2.75 -7.19
CA PRO A 320 -19.12 -2.89 -5.79
C PRO A 320 -18.02 -3.47 -4.89
N ALA A 321 -17.20 -4.42 -5.41
CA ALA A 321 -16.07 -4.96 -4.65
C ALA A 321 -15.01 -3.89 -4.35
N VAL A 322 -14.76 -2.99 -5.29
CA VAL A 322 -13.82 -1.88 -5.10
C VAL A 322 -14.36 -0.93 -4.04
N ILE A 323 -15.64 -0.56 -4.10
CA ILE A 323 -16.25 0.30 -3.07
C ILE A 323 -16.14 -0.37 -1.69
N TRP A 324 -16.44 -1.66 -1.59
CA TRP A 324 -16.30 -2.41 -0.33
C TRP A 324 -14.86 -2.36 0.21
N ILE A 325 -13.86 -2.59 -0.64
CA ILE A 325 -12.44 -2.53 -0.24
C ILE A 325 -12.07 -1.13 0.24
N LEU A 326 -12.49 -0.09 -0.48
CA LEU A 326 -12.24 1.31 -0.10
C LEU A 326 -12.85 1.63 1.27
N LEU A 327 -14.05 1.16 1.55
CA LEU A 327 -14.73 1.37 2.82
C LEU A 327 -14.08 0.57 3.94
N VAL A 328 -13.87 -0.75 3.77
CA VAL A 328 -13.32 -1.61 4.82
C VAL A 328 -11.87 -1.28 5.12
N SER A 329 -11.02 -1.05 4.12
CA SER A 329 -9.62 -0.74 4.35
C SER A 329 -9.38 0.77 4.54
N GLY A 330 -9.90 1.60 3.63
CA GLY A 330 -9.66 3.05 3.65
C GLY A 330 -10.22 3.74 4.89
N VAL A 331 -11.48 3.46 5.26
CA VAL A 331 -12.11 4.09 6.44
C VAL A 331 -11.50 3.57 7.74
N LEU A 332 -11.26 2.26 7.87
CA LEU A 332 -10.67 1.70 9.10
C LEU A 332 -9.27 2.29 9.37
N ILE A 333 -8.44 2.39 8.35
CA ILE A 333 -7.12 3.03 8.49
C ILE A 333 -7.27 4.51 8.83
N ALA A 334 -8.25 5.21 8.23
CA ALA A 334 -8.51 6.62 8.53
C ALA A 334 -8.87 6.82 10.00
N LEU A 335 -9.81 6.06 10.55
CA LEU A 335 -10.22 6.13 11.95
C LEU A 335 -9.04 5.89 12.90
N PHE A 336 -8.19 4.91 12.58
CA PHE A 336 -7.00 4.61 13.39
C PHE A 336 -5.99 5.78 13.40
N VAL A 337 -5.65 6.32 12.24
CA VAL A 337 -4.66 7.40 12.15
C VAL A 337 -5.20 8.70 12.75
N VAL A 338 -6.50 8.96 12.59
CA VAL A 338 -7.17 10.11 13.20
C VAL A 338 -7.11 10.07 14.73
N SER A 339 -7.07 8.88 15.35
CA SER A 339 -6.92 8.76 16.81
C SER A 339 -5.66 9.47 17.34
N ALA A 340 -4.61 9.56 16.50
CA ALA A 340 -3.39 10.28 16.86
C ALA A 340 -3.61 11.79 17.08
N TYR A 341 -4.63 12.40 16.47
CA TYR A 341 -4.93 13.82 16.64
C TYR A 341 -5.53 14.17 18.01
N ILE A 342 -6.19 13.20 18.64
CA ILE A 342 -6.85 13.39 19.95
C ILE A 342 -6.06 12.78 21.12
N THR A 343 -5.08 11.92 20.84
CA THR A 343 -4.31 11.22 21.88
C THR A 343 -3.67 12.20 22.87
N SER A 344 -2.94 13.21 22.37
CA SER A 344 -2.31 14.20 23.24
C SER A 344 -3.33 15.10 23.97
N GLN A 345 -4.49 15.37 23.38
CA GLN A 345 -5.58 16.11 23.99
C GLN A 345 -6.19 15.36 25.18
N ILE A 346 -6.33 14.03 25.08
CA ILE A 346 -6.90 13.19 26.16
C ILE A 346 -5.92 13.03 27.31
N TRP A 347 -4.65 12.73 27.02
CA TRP A 347 -3.70 12.32 28.04
C TRP A 347 -2.90 13.45 28.66
N SER A 348 -2.85 14.66 28.04
CA SER A 348 -2.15 15.83 28.62
C SER A 348 -2.96 16.59 29.67
N VAL A 349 -4.24 16.24 29.88
CA VAL A 349 -5.12 16.88 30.84
C VAL A 349 -5.34 16.02 32.10
N PRO A 350 -5.81 16.59 33.23
CA PRO A 350 -6.16 15.80 34.40
C PRO A 350 -7.18 14.70 34.10
N PRO A 351 -7.08 13.53 34.74
CA PRO A 351 -6.18 13.19 35.84
C PRO A 351 -4.78 12.74 35.43
N TYR A 352 -4.49 12.55 34.14
CA TYR A 352 -3.27 11.90 33.66
C TYR A 352 -2.07 12.86 33.64
N ASN A 353 -2.23 14.08 33.09
CA ASN A 353 -1.19 15.12 32.99
C ASN A 353 0.12 14.61 32.36
N LEU A 354 0.03 13.74 31.33
CA LEU A 354 1.21 13.23 30.67
C LEU A 354 1.98 14.35 29.96
N ASN A 355 3.29 14.32 30.10
CA ASN A 355 4.17 15.22 29.36
C ASN A 355 4.32 14.76 27.88
N ILE A 356 4.97 15.58 27.04
CA ILE A 356 5.07 15.31 25.60
C ILE A 356 5.82 13.99 25.32
N ALA A 357 6.87 13.68 26.08
CA ALA A 357 7.60 12.41 25.93
C ALA A 357 6.74 11.21 26.30
N GLN A 358 5.97 11.29 27.37
CA GLN A 358 5.04 10.24 27.79
C GLN A 358 3.93 10.02 26.77
N ASN A 359 3.39 11.10 26.18
CA ASN A 359 2.46 11.01 25.05
C ASN A 359 3.11 10.31 23.83
N GLY A 360 4.41 10.53 23.60
CA GLY A 360 5.16 9.78 22.60
C GLY A 360 5.24 8.29 22.94
N PHE A 361 5.59 7.93 24.18
CA PHE A 361 5.67 6.53 24.62
C PHE A 361 4.33 5.78 24.58
N PHE A 362 3.21 6.48 24.65
CA PHE A 362 1.89 5.89 24.44
C PHE A 362 1.80 5.10 23.11
N TYR A 363 2.47 5.56 22.05
CA TYR A 363 2.49 4.90 20.76
C TYR A 363 3.29 3.58 20.71
N THR A 364 3.92 3.18 21.82
CA THR A 364 4.54 1.85 21.94
C THR A 364 3.50 0.74 21.76
N GLY A 365 2.26 0.96 22.22
CA GLY A 365 1.17 0.03 22.00
C GLY A 365 0.91 -0.22 20.52
N SER A 366 0.73 0.85 19.74
CA SER A 366 0.49 0.73 18.29
C SER A 366 1.74 0.23 17.52
N PHE A 367 2.94 0.51 17.98
CA PHE A 367 4.16 -0.11 17.42
C PHE A 367 4.13 -1.63 17.57
N LEU A 368 3.83 -2.15 18.75
CA LEU A 368 3.72 -3.59 19.00
C LEU A 368 2.55 -4.20 18.23
N GLY A 369 1.40 -3.52 18.17
CA GLY A 369 0.25 -3.93 17.38
C GLY A 369 0.56 -4.01 15.89
N GLY A 370 1.26 -3.03 15.33
CA GLY A 370 1.73 -3.01 13.95
C GLY A 370 2.76 -4.10 13.65
N LEU A 371 3.68 -4.36 14.59
CA LEU A 371 4.64 -5.46 14.47
C LEU A 371 3.94 -6.82 14.42
N LEU A 372 2.99 -7.06 15.32
CA LEU A 372 2.17 -8.26 15.31
C LEU A 372 1.33 -8.39 14.02
N ALA A 373 0.88 -7.26 13.46
CA ALA A 373 0.11 -7.25 12.23
C ALA A 373 0.90 -7.76 11.00
N THR A 374 2.22 -7.83 11.05
CA THR A 374 3.03 -8.45 9.99
C THR A 374 2.72 -9.94 9.79
N VAL A 375 2.18 -10.60 10.82
CA VAL A 375 1.74 -12.00 10.75
C VAL A 375 0.44 -12.15 9.96
N ALA A 376 -0.30 -11.06 9.70
CA ALA A 376 -1.59 -11.11 8.99
C ALA A 376 -1.48 -11.71 7.58
N GLY A 377 -0.41 -11.39 6.83
CA GLY A 377 -0.17 -11.95 5.50
C GLY A 377 -0.03 -13.47 5.51
N PRO A 378 0.97 -14.05 6.23
CA PRO A 378 1.11 -15.49 6.40
C PRO A 378 -0.16 -16.19 6.92
N LEU A 379 -0.87 -15.58 7.85
CA LEU A 379 -2.11 -16.13 8.41
C LEU A 379 -3.24 -16.13 7.35
N CYS A 380 -3.32 -15.10 6.54
CA CYS A 380 -4.24 -15.01 5.41
C CYS A 380 -3.95 -16.10 4.36
N ASP A 381 -2.67 -16.34 4.05
CA ASP A 381 -2.26 -17.41 3.14
C ASP A 381 -2.55 -18.79 3.73
N TRP A 382 -2.33 -18.99 5.02
CA TRP A 382 -2.68 -20.26 5.70
C TRP A 382 -4.18 -20.53 5.64
N THR A 383 -5.01 -19.52 5.91
CA THR A 383 -6.49 -19.63 5.83
C THR A 383 -6.91 -19.98 4.40
N ALA A 384 -6.38 -19.27 3.39
CA ALA A 384 -6.68 -19.50 2.00
C ALA A 384 -6.27 -20.92 1.55
N ARG A 385 -5.07 -21.39 1.91
CA ARG A 385 -4.61 -22.76 1.61
C ARG A 385 -5.46 -23.82 2.28
N THR A 386 -5.85 -23.62 3.53
CA THR A 386 -6.68 -24.57 4.27
C THR A 386 -8.06 -24.71 3.62
N LEU A 387 -8.71 -23.59 3.27
CA LEU A 387 -9.99 -23.60 2.60
C LEU A 387 -9.90 -24.16 1.17
N THR A 388 -8.79 -23.91 0.44
CA THR A 388 -8.54 -24.51 -0.87
C THR A 388 -8.44 -26.02 -0.80
N ARG A 389 -7.71 -26.57 0.20
CA ARG A 389 -7.62 -28.03 0.41
C ARG A 389 -8.99 -28.64 0.69
N LEU A 390 -9.80 -27.98 1.52
CA LEU A 390 -11.16 -28.42 1.82
C LEU A 390 -12.11 -28.26 0.61
N ASN A 391 -11.76 -27.39 -0.35
CA ASN A 391 -12.52 -27.14 -1.58
C ASN A 391 -11.98 -27.93 -2.79
N HIS A 392 -11.52 -29.14 -2.59
CA HIS A 392 -11.02 -30.03 -3.67
C HIS A 392 -9.89 -29.39 -4.52
N GLY A 393 -9.03 -28.58 -3.90
CA GLY A 393 -7.90 -27.94 -4.57
C GLY A 393 -8.24 -26.67 -5.37
N ILE A 394 -9.49 -26.24 -5.38
CA ILE A 394 -9.93 -25.02 -6.07
C ILE A 394 -9.75 -23.84 -5.12
N PHE A 395 -8.87 -22.92 -5.48
CA PHE A 395 -8.70 -21.65 -4.78
C PHE A 395 -9.75 -20.63 -5.26
N GLU A 396 -10.34 -19.91 -4.31
CA GLU A 396 -11.18 -18.75 -4.55
C GLU A 396 -10.63 -17.55 -3.78
N ALA A 397 -10.60 -16.38 -4.43
CA ALA A 397 -10.07 -15.15 -3.80
C ALA A 397 -10.80 -14.79 -2.51
N GLU A 398 -12.09 -15.14 -2.39
CA GLU A 398 -12.94 -14.96 -1.21
C GLU A 398 -12.42 -15.71 0.02
N PHE A 399 -11.59 -16.73 -0.13
CA PHE A 399 -10.98 -17.46 1.00
C PHE A 399 -10.02 -16.62 1.83
N ARG A 400 -9.67 -15.41 1.38
CA ARG A 400 -8.92 -14.42 2.14
C ARG A 400 -9.76 -13.61 3.12
N ILE A 401 -11.10 -13.58 2.94
CA ILE A 401 -12.00 -12.75 3.74
C ILE A 401 -12.23 -13.28 5.17
N PRO A 402 -12.34 -14.60 5.45
CA PRO A 402 -12.67 -15.10 6.78
C PRO A 402 -11.74 -14.65 7.91
N ILE A 403 -10.47 -14.36 7.63
CA ILE A 403 -9.53 -13.86 8.63
C ILE A 403 -9.93 -12.50 9.21
N MET A 404 -10.79 -11.74 8.51
CA MET A 404 -11.29 -10.45 8.99
C MET A 404 -12.08 -10.58 10.29
N ILE A 405 -12.56 -11.78 10.66
CA ILE A 405 -13.18 -12.06 11.96
C ILE A 405 -12.19 -11.78 13.09
N ILE A 406 -10.94 -12.21 12.95
CA ILE A 406 -9.88 -11.92 13.94
C ILE A 406 -9.69 -10.41 14.06
N GLY A 407 -9.62 -9.72 12.91
CA GLY A 407 -9.54 -8.26 12.88
C GLY A 407 -10.72 -7.60 13.59
N ALA A 408 -11.95 -8.08 13.36
CA ALA A 408 -13.15 -7.55 14.00
C ALA A 408 -13.11 -7.67 15.54
N VAL A 409 -12.68 -8.83 16.07
CA VAL A 409 -12.54 -9.06 17.51
C VAL A 409 -11.54 -8.08 18.13
N PHE A 410 -10.35 -7.92 17.54
CA PHE A 410 -9.33 -7.02 18.08
C PHE A 410 -9.68 -5.54 17.88
N THR A 411 -10.37 -5.19 16.79
CA THR A 411 -10.89 -3.84 16.59
C THR A 411 -11.95 -3.50 17.63
N ALA A 412 -12.88 -4.41 17.91
CA ALA A 412 -13.87 -4.25 18.96
C ALA A 412 -13.20 -4.13 20.34
N LEU A 413 -12.29 -5.04 20.66
CA LEU A 413 -11.51 -4.99 21.89
C LEU A 413 -10.78 -3.64 22.02
N GLY A 414 -10.11 -3.17 20.97
CA GLY A 414 -9.40 -1.89 20.99
C GLY A 414 -10.32 -0.72 21.27
N TRP A 415 -11.34 -0.48 20.46
CA TRP A 415 -12.18 0.71 20.58
C TRP A 415 -13.11 0.71 21.79
N PHE A 416 -13.78 -0.39 22.11
CA PHE A 416 -14.71 -0.42 23.24
C PHE A 416 -14.01 -0.46 24.60
N THR A 417 -12.84 -1.13 24.70
CA THR A 417 -12.06 -1.06 25.94
C THR A 417 -11.43 0.33 26.11
N PHE A 418 -11.03 0.98 25.01
CA PHE A 418 -10.54 2.36 25.04
C PHE A 418 -11.64 3.32 25.48
N MET A 419 -12.87 3.18 24.95
CA MET A 419 -14.05 3.90 25.42
C MET A 419 -14.21 3.76 26.94
N TRP A 420 -14.21 2.52 27.42
CA TRP A 420 -14.38 2.25 28.86
C TRP A 420 -13.27 2.86 29.71
N ASP A 421 -12.02 2.84 29.27
CA ASP A 421 -10.87 3.38 29.98
C ASP A 421 -10.94 4.91 30.14
N VAL A 422 -11.35 5.62 29.09
CA VAL A 422 -11.49 7.10 29.16
C VAL A 422 -12.73 7.54 29.92
N GLU A 423 -13.81 6.72 29.98
CA GLU A 423 -15.01 6.97 30.79
C GLU A 423 -14.78 6.66 32.29
N HIS A 424 -13.78 5.84 32.63
CA HIS A 424 -13.43 5.45 34.00
C HIS A 424 -11.97 5.84 34.33
N PRO A 425 -11.66 7.13 34.45
CA PRO A 425 -10.28 7.58 34.61
C PRO A 425 -9.60 7.00 35.84
N ARG A 426 -8.39 6.45 35.65
CA ARG A 426 -7.55 5.86 36.69
C ARG A 426 -6.13 6.36 36.55
N PRO A 427 -5.35 6.46 37.65
CA PRO A 427 -3.98 7.00 37.58
C PRO A 427 -3.08 6.31 36.55
N ASN A 428 -3.26 5.01 36.32
CA ASN A 428 -2.49 4.20 35.34
C ASN A 428 -3.30 3.83 34.09
N GLY A 429 -4.45 4.48 33.83
CA GLY A 429 -5.32 4.20 32.69
C GLY A 429 -4.60 4.33 31.34
N TYR A 430 -3.62 5.24 31.23
CA TYR A 430 -2.82 5.42 30.03
C TYR A 430 -2.11 4.13 29.54
N LEU A 431 -1.78 3.19 30.43
CA LEU A 431 -1.19 1.88 30.06
C LEU A 431 -2.22 0.99 29.36
N LEU A 432 -3.46 0.99 29.87
CA LEU A 432 -4.56 0.28 29.21
C LEU A 432 -4.92 0.96 27.89
N GLY A 433 -4.96 2.28 27.84
CA GLY A 433 -5.17 3.06 26.62
C GLY A 433 -4.12 2.74 25.54
N ALA A 434 -2.84 2.64 25.92
CA ALA A 434 -1.76 2.25 25.00
C ALA A 434 -1.96 0.81 24.46
N PHE A 435 -2.35 -0.13 25.33
CA PHE A 435 -2.70 -1.49 24.91
C PHE A 435 -3.90 -1.50 23.94
N CYS A 436 -4.97 -0.75 24.25
CA CYS A 436 -6.15 -0.63 23.40
C CYS A 436 -5.81 -0.05 22.03
N HIS A 437 -4.94 0.98 21.98
CA HIS A 437 -4.45 1.55 20.74
C HIS A 437 -3.64 0.52 19.91
N GLY A 438 -2.85 -0.34 20.59
CA GLY A 438 -2.17 -1.46 19.95
C GLY A 438 -3.12 -2.53 19.41
N ALA A 439 -4.13 -2.90 20.20
CA ALA A 439 -5.16 -3.85 19.78
C ALA A 439 -5.96 -3.34 18.57
N ALA A 440 -6.33 -2.05 18.57
CA ALA A 440 -6.99 -1.42 17.43
C ALA A 440 -6.08 -1.40 16.18
N CYS A 441 -4.78 -1.09 16.35
CA CYS A 441 -3.80 -1.14 15.26
C CYS A 441 -3.74 -2.53 14.61
N PHE A 442 -3.57 -3.57 15.41
CA PHE A 442 -3.59 -4.95 14.93
C PHE A 442 -4.92 -5.32 14.28
N GLY A 443 -6.03 -5.02 14.97
CA GLY A 443 -7.38 -5.33 14.53
C GLY A 443 -7.75 -4.72 13.18
N ILE A 444 -7.27 -3.52 12.87
CA ILE A 444 -7.51 -2.81 11.61
C ILE A 444 -6.53 -3.26 10.50
N SER A 445 -5.29 -3.57 10.89
CA SER A 445 -4.26 -3.99 9.92
C SER A 445 -4.57 -5.35 9.30
N VAL A 446 -5.17 -6.29 10.06
CA VAL A 446 -5.53 -7.63 9.55
C VAL A 446 -6.57 -7.56 8.42
N PRO A 447 -7.72 -6.89 8.56
CA PRO A 447 -8.68 -6.74 7.47
C PRO A 447 -8.13 -5.96 6.27
N SER A 448 -7.30 -4.93 6.54
CA SER A 448 -6.67 -4.14 5.46
C SER A 448 -5.72 -4.99 4.63
N THR A 449 -4.95 -5.87 5.26
CA THR A 449 -4.07 -6.84 4.58
C THR A 449 -4.90 -7.85 3.78
N ALA A 450 -5.96 -8.40 4.35
CA ALA A 450 -6.84 -9.35 3.67
C ALA A 450 -7.52 -8.72 2.46
N ALA A 451 -8.02 -7.49 2.58
CA ALA A 451 -8.60 -6.72 1.47
C ALA A 451 -7.57 -6.45 0.37
N GLY A 452 -6.34 -6.08 0.74
CA GLY A 452 -5.24 -5.89 -0.21
C GLY A 452 -4.90 -7.15 -1.00
N LEU A 453 -4.81 -8.30 -0.34
CA LEU A 453 -4.56 -9.59 -0.98
C LEU A 453 -5.74 -10.02 -1.86
N TYR A 454 -6.97 -9.75 -1.43
CA TYR A 454 -8.16 -9.99 -2.24
C TYR A 454 -8.14 -9.16 -3.56
N ILE A 455 -7.68 -7.89 -3.51
CA ILE A 455 -7.49 -7.07 -4.72
C ILE A 455 -6.51 -7.74 -5.68
N LEU A 456 -5.36 -8.15 -5.17
CA LEU A 456 -4.29 -8.73 -5.98
C LEU A 456 -4.74 -10.01 -6.69
N ASP A 457 -5.53 -10.84 -6.00
CA ASP A 457 -6.03 -12.11 -6.54
C ASP A 457 -7.22 -11.89 -7.50
N SER A 458 -8.16 -11.00 -7.14
CA SER A 458 -9.39 -10.78 -7.92
C SER A 458 -9.21 -9.85 -9.11
N PHE A 459 -8.33 -8.84 -8.98
CA PHE A 459 -8.15 -7.76 -9.96
C PHE A 459 -6.67 -7.48 -10.24
N PRO A 460 -5.86 -8.49 -10.66
CA PRO A 460 -4.40 -8.34 -10.76
C PRO A 460 -3.96 -7.24 -11.73
N LYS A 461 -4.73 -6.98 -12.79
CA LYS A 461 -4.42 -5.96 -13.80
C LYS A 461 -4.79 -4.54 -13.36
N GLN A 462 -5.74 -4.39 -12.44
CA GLN A 462 -6.27 -3.12 -11.95
C GLN A 462 -5.86 -2.81 -10.51
N SER A 463 -5.03 -3.66 -9.90
CA SER A 463 -4.67 -3.55 -8.48
C SER A 463 -4.03 -2.20 -8.13
N THR A 464 -3.17 -1.68 -9.00
CA THR A 464 -2.51 -0.39 -8.78
C THR A 464 -3.51 0.77 -8.71
N GLU A 465 -4.47 0.82 -9.66
CA GLU A 465 -5.51 1.85 -9.71
C GLU A 465 -6.41 1.79 -8.47
N ILE A 466 -6.76 0.58 -8.00
CA ILE A 466 -7.57 0.38 -6.81
C ILE A 466 -6.82 0.84 -5.55
N PHE A 467 -5.53 0.52 -5.41
CA PHE A 467 -4.71 1.00 -4.29
C PHE A 467 -4.57 2.52 -4.28
N ILE A 468 -4.52 3.18 -5.44
CA ILE A 468 -4.48 4.64 -5.55
C ILE A 468 -5.81 5.24 -5.08
N LEU A 469 -6.95 4.67 -5.47
CA LEU A 469 -8.27 5.09 -4.99
C LEU A 469 -8.38 4.94 -3.47
N GLN A 470 -7.87 3.84 -2.90
CA GLN A 470 -7.83 3.62 -1.46
C GLN A 470 -6.97 4.67 -0.75
N MET A 471 -5.78 4.97 -1.27
CA MET A 471 -4.90 6.01 -0.75
C MET A 471 -5.58 7.39 -0.81
N MET A 472 -6.23 7.72 -1.91
CA MET A 472 -6.97 8.97 -2.09
C MET A 472 -8.09 9.10 -1.04
N LEU A 473 -8.93 8.07 -0.90
CA LEU A 473 -10.05 8.10 0.06
C LEU A 473 -9.56 8.26 1.50
N LYS A 474 -8.57 7.46 1.94
CA LYS A 474 -8.07 7.55 3.31
C LYS A 474 -7.49 8.93 3.62
N ASN A 475 -6.75 9.52 2.68
CA ASN A 475 -6.10 10.81 2.87
C ASN A 475 -7.12 11.97 2.90
N PHE A 476 -8.19 11.90 2.09
CA PHE A 476 -9.31 12.84 2.19
C PHE A 476 -10.06 12.72 3.52
N LEU A 477 -10.27 11.50 4.01
CA LEU A 477 -10.86 11.28 5.33
C LEU A 477 -9.96 11.81 6.45
N PHE A 478 -8.65 11.67 6.37
CA PHE A 478 -7.72 12.26 7.33
C PHE A 478 -7.88 13.78 7.41
N TYR A 479 -7.92 14.44 6.26
CA TYR A 479 -8.17 15.88 6.22
C TYR A 479 -9.54 16.22 6.82
N ALA A 480 -10.59 15.56 6.35
CA ALA A 480 -11.93 15.84 6.85
C ALA A 480 -12.03 15.71 8.38
N PHE A 481 -11.51 14.62 8.94
CA PHE A 481 -11.49 14.44 10.40
C PHE A 481 -10.61 15.48 11.11
N SER A 482 -9.48 15.88 10.53
CA SER A 482 -8.60 16.88 11.18
C SER A 482 -9.28 18.20 11.43
N THR A 483 -10.32 18.55 10.67
CA THR A 483 -11.05 19.84 10.81
C THR A 483 -12.03 19.87 11.97
N PHE A 484 -12.50 18.73 12.49
CA PHE A 484 -13.52 18.73 13.53
C PHE A 484 -13.28 17.76 14.70
N ILE A 485 -12.38 16.78 14.56
CA ILE A 485 -12.25 15.69 15.55
C ILE A 485 -11.89 16.19 16.96
N ASN A 486 -11.06 17.22 17.06
CA ASN A 486 -10.66 17.78 18.35
C ASN A 486 -11.83 18.50 19.04
N SER A 487 -12.64 19.26 18.28
CA SER A 487 -13.86 19.92 18.77
C SER A 487 -14.90 18.89 19.17
N TRP A 488 -15.13 17.88 18.33
CA TRP A 488 -16.04 16.78 18.64
C TRP A 488 -15.65 16.03 19.92
N THR A 489 -14.35 15.75 20.10
CA THR A 489 -13.85 15.11 21.32
C THR A 489 -14.02 16.00 22.55
N ALA A 490 -13.92 17.33 22.41
CA ALA A 490 -14.10 18.26 23.50
C ALA A 490 -15.58 18.44 23.90
N GLU A 491 -16.49 18.40 22.93
CA GLU A 491 -17.94 18.61 23.14
C GLU A 491 -18.64 17.36 23.68
N ASP A 492 -18.45 16.21 23.01
CA ASP A 492 -19.16 14.96 23.30
C ASP A 492 -18.34 13.98 24.15
N GLY A 493 -17.07 14.27 24.38
CA GLY A 493 -16.13 13.41 25.12
C GLY A 493 -15.50 12.30 24.30
N ALA A 494 -14.30 11.90 24.69
CA ALA A 494 -13.52 10.88 24.00
C ALA A 494 -14.20 9.49 24.00
N GLY A 495 -14.93 9.14 25.06
CA GLY A 495 -15.68 7.87 25.14
C GLY A 495 -16.73 7.74 24.04
N PHE A 496 -17.49 8.81 23.77
CA PHE A 496 -18.47 8.84 22.68
C PHE A 496 -17.81 8.65 21.31
N VAL A 497 -16.67 9.29 21.07
CA VAL A 497 -15.92 9.17 19.83
C VAL A 497 -15.45 7.73 19.60
N PHE A 498 -14.82 7.08 20.61
CA PHE A 498 -14.34 5.71 20.50
C PHE A 498 -15.48 4.70 20.36
N ARG A 499 -16.61 4.93 21.03
CA ARG A 499 -17.83 4.12 20.85
C ARG A 499 -18.32 4.18 19.40
N THR A 500 -18.41 5.37 18.86
CA THR A 500 -18.84 5.58 17.46
C THR A 500 -17.90 4.88 16.49
N TRP A 501 -16.57 5.03 16.68
CA TRP A 501 -15.59 4.34 15.83
C TRP A 501 -15.66 2.84 15.93
N GLY A 502 -15.88 2.29 17.14
CA GLY A 502 -16.09 0.86 17.34
C GLY A 502 -17.30 0.35 16.56
N ILE A 503 -18.44 1.03 16.67
CA ILE A 503 -19.68 0.66 15.96
C ILE A 503 -19.47 0.75 14.44
N VAL A 504 -18.95 1.87 13.93
CA VAL A 504 -18.70 2.07 12.49
C VAL A 504 -17.75 1.01 11.94
N SER A 505 -16.66 0.73 12.67
CA SER A 505 -15.69 -0.29 12.26
C SER A 505 -16.32 -1.69 12.17
N LEU A 506 -17.12 -2.07 13.14
CA LEU A 506 -17.80 -3.38 13.13
C LEU A 506 -18.87 -3.47 12.05
N CYS A 507 -19.64 -2.40 11.82
CA CYS A 507 -20.60 -2.35 10.72
C CYS A 507 -19.91 -2.52 9.36
N LEU A 508 -18.78 -1.84 9.14
CA LEU A 508 -18.00 -1.99 7.92
C LEU A 508 -17.44 -3.41 7.77
N LEU A 509 -16.88 -3.98 8.83
CA LEU A 509 -16.37 -5.36 8.81
C LEU A 509 -17.48 -6.37 8.59
N ALA A 510 -18.69 -6.14 9.07
CA ALA A 510 -19.85 -7.00 8.83
C ALA A 510 -20.23 -7.06 7.33
N THR A 511 -19.95 -6.01 6.55
CA THR A 511 -20.13 -6.02 5.08
C THR A 511 -19.23 -7.03 4.36
N SER A 512 -18.22 -7.57 5.05
CA SER A 512 -17.38 -8.65 4.51
C SER A 512 -18.14 -9.98 4.38
N ILE A 513 -19.23 -10.18 5.15
CA ILE A 513 -20.07 -11.36 5.05
C ILE A 513 -20.76 -11.45 3.68
N PRO A 514 -21.55 -10.44 3.23
CA PRO A 514 -22.12 -10.47 1.89
C PRO A 514 -21.03 -10.49 0.80
N MET A 515 -19.87 -9.85 1.03
CA MET A 515 -18.79 -9.89 0.06
C MET A 515 -18.18 -11.30 -0.07
N TYR A 516 -18.07 -12.05 1.02
CA TYR A 516 -17.67 -13.46 0.97
C TYR A 516 -18.66 -14.32 0.19
N ILE A 517 -19.96 -14.10 0.38
CA ILE A 517 -21.02 -14.90 -0.26
C ILE A 517 -21.16 -14.57 -1.76
N PHE A 518 -21.17 -13.28 -2.11
CA PHE A 518 -21.48 -12.78 -3.46
C PHE A 518 -20.23 -12.35 -4.26
N GLY A 519 -19.02 -12.43 -3.71
CA GLY A 519 -17.80 -11.95 -4.34
C GLY A 519 -17.55 -12.57 -5.72
N LYS A 520 -17.71 -13.88 -5.86
CA LYS A 520 -17.58 -14.58 -7.14
C LYS A 520 -18.59 -14.12 -8.19
N VAL A 521 -19.85 -13.87 -7.77
CA VAL A 521 -20.90 -13.32 -8.65
C VAL A 521 -20.48 -11.92 -9.13
N ASN A 522 -19.99 -11.07 -8.22
CA ASN A 522 -19.51 -9.73 -8.57
C ASN A 522 -18.34 -9.79 -9.57
N ARG A 523 -17.35 -10.64 -9.33
CA ARG A 523 -16.20 -10.80 -10.26
C ARG A 523 -16.67 -11.21 -11.65
N ARG A 524 -17.62 -12.14 -11.74
CA ARG A 524 -18.22 -12.58 -13.01
C ARG A 524 -19.00 -11.47 -13.70
N MET A 525 -19.82 -10.73 -12.96
CA MET A 525 -20.57 -9.59 -13.50
C MET A 525 -19.60 -8.56 -14.09
N MET A 526 -18.54 -8.21 -13.38
CA MET A 526 -17.54 -7.25 -13.85
C MET A 526 -16.75 -7.75 -15.06
N SER A 527 -16.38 -9.03 -15.12
CA SER A 527 -15.71 -9.60 -16.29
C SER A 527 -16.58 -9.51 -17.56
N ASN A 528 -17.88 -9.76 -17.43
CA ASN A 528 -18.85 -9.64 -18.53
C ASN A 528 -19.02 -8.18 -18.98
N VAL A 529 -19.08 -7.24 -18.05
CA VAL A 529 -19.15 -5.79 -18.36
C VAL A 529 -17.90 -5.37 -19.12
N HIS A 530 -16.71 -5.75 -18.66
CA HIS A 530 -15.46 -5.44 -19.35
C HIS A 530 -15.38 -6.05 -20.75
N ALA A 531 -15.83 -7.30 -20.91
CA ALA A 531 -15.90 -7.96 -22.22
C ALA A 531 -16.83 -7.18 -23.18
N LYS A 532 -18.00 -6.76 -22.72
CA LYS A 532 -18.95 -5.97 -23.49
C LYS A 532 -18.42 -4.60 -23.91
N TYR A 533 -17.75 -3.89 -22.99
CA TYR A 533 -17.10 -2.60 -23.31
C TYR A 533 -15.91 -2.76 -24.27
N ARG A 534 -15.17 -3.85 -24.20
CA ARG A 534 -14.06 -4.14 -25.12
C ARG A 534 -14.56 -4.40 -26.55
N ILE A 535 -15.69 -5.08 -26.70
CA ILE A 535 -16.35 -5.31 -28.00
C ILE A 535 -16.84 -3.97 -28.58
N PHE A 536 -17.44 -3.10 -27.77
CA PHE A 536 -17.84 -1.76 -28.22
C PHE A 536 -16.67 -0.89 -28.70
N ARG A 537 -15.51 -0.98 -28.08
CA ARG A 537 -14.29 -0.24 -28.52
C ARG A 537 -13.64 -0.84 -29.76
N ALA A 538 -13.80 -2.13 -30.02
CA ALA A 538 -13.27 -2.77 -31.23
C ALA A 538 -14.16 -2.54 -32.46
N VAL A 539 -15.41 -2.11 -32.26
CA VAL A 539 -16.40 -1.84 -33.33
C VAL A 539 -16.55 -0.33 -33.60
N ALA A 540 -16.09 0.55 -32.69
CA ALA A 540 -16.00 2.00 -32.86
C ALA A 540 -14.58 2.44 -33.22
#